data_37e02b30a69019928895ad2b646baa29
#
_entry.id   37e02b30a69019928895ad2b646baa29
#
_cell.length_a   1.000
_cell.length_b   1.000
_cell.length_c   1.000
_cell.angle_alpha   90.00
_cell.angle_beta   90.00
_cell.angle_gamma   90.00
#
_symmetry.space_group_name_H-M   'P 1'
#
loop_
_entity.id
_entity.type
_entity.pdbx_description
1 polymer ?
#
loop_
_entity_poly.entity_id
_entity_poly.type
_entity_poly.pdbx_seq_one_letter_code
_entity_poly.pdbx_strand_id
1 'polypeptide(L)'
;MIMGHILKIQPVFKEMIWGGHKLRDVYGYDIPSDSTGECWAISGHQNGDCTISDGEYQGKTVSWLWQNHRELFGNVNGDQFPLLVKIIDAKDDLSVQVHPNDEYAAKHENSLGKTECWYVLQADEGTKMVMGHHAQTKEEFVKAIENDDYDHLLNSFEINK
;
A
#
# COMPACT_ATOMS: atom_id res chain seq x y z
N MET A 1 -7.76 4.81 33.18
CA MET A 1 -6.79 5.45 32.29
C MET A 1 -6.14 4.32 31.52
N ILE A 2 -6.49 4.10 30.26
CA ILE A 2 -5.85 3.08 29.42
C ILE A 2 -4.44 3.62 29.16
N MET A 3 -3.43 3.05 29.79
CA MET A 3 -2.05 3.32 29.37
C MET A 3 -1.92 2.79 27.95
N GLY A 4 -1.69 3.70 26.99
CA GLY A 4 -1.49 3.31 25.60
C GLY A 4 -0.26 2.39 25.51
N HIS A 5 -0.46 1.18 25.01
CA HIS A 5 0.65 0.28 24.71
C HIS A 5 1.29 0.72 23.38
N ILE A 6 2.59 0.95 23.39
CA ILE A 6 3.36 1.12 22.15
C ILE A 6 3.78 -0.27 21.70
N LEU A 7 3.36 -0.64 20.49
CA LEU A 7 3.76 -1.89 19.87
C LEU A 7 4.82 -1.59 18.80
N LYS A 8 5.99 -2.22 18.93
CA LYS A 8 7.01 -2.18 17.90
C LYS A 8 6.74 -3.28 16.89
N ILE A 9 6.60 -2.88 15.63
CA ILE A 9 6.23 -3.76 14.54
C ILE A 9 7.46 -4.06 13.68
N GLN A 10 7.66 -5.34 13.38
CA GLN A 10 8.61 -5.78 12.37
C GLN A 10 7.93 -5.70 11.01
N PRO A 11 8.38 -4.84 10.09
CA PRO A 11 7.78 -4.68 8.78
C PRO A 11 8.02 -5.90 7.89
N VAL A 12 7.20 -6.03 6.85
CA VAL A 12 7.38 -7.01 5.78
C VAL A 12 7.87 -6.29 4.54
N PHE A 13 8.96 -6.77 3.94
CA PHE A 13 9.51 -6.21 2.71
C PHE A 13 9.07 -7.00 1.49
N LYS A 14 8.89 -6.29 0.36
CA LYS A 14 8.55 -6.87 -0.94
C LYS A 14 9.55 -6.42 -1.99
N GLU A 15 10.13 -7.39 -2.68
CA GLU A 15 10.93 -7.15 -3.85
C GLU A 15 10.02 -6.90 -5.04
N MET A 16 10.31 -5.82 -5.76
CA MET A 16 9.54 -5.37 -6.91
C MET A 16 10.48 -5.04 -8.05
N ILE A 17 10.08 -5.34 -9.30
CA ILE A 17 10.91 -5.05 -10.48
C ILE A 17 11.27 -3.56 -10.61
N TRP A 18 10.41 -2.69 -10.12
CA TRP A 18 10.58 -1.23 -10.05
C TRP A 18 11.19 -0.74 -8.74
N GLY A 19 11.50 -1.67 -7.81
CA GLY A 19 12.00 -1.33 -6.49
C GLY A 19 13.44 -0.81 -6.49
N GLY A 20 13.73 0.03 -5.49
CA GLY A 20 15.04 0.62 -5.25
C GLY A 20 15.67 0.15 -3.94
N HIS A 21 16.59 0.95 -3.45
CA HIS A 21 17.34 0.69 -2.22
C HIS A 21 17.29 1.86 -1.22
N LYS A 22 16.45 2.90 -1.49
CA LYS A 22 16.31 4.08 -0.59
C LYS A 22 15.74 3.69 0.77
N LEU A 23 14.96 2.59 0.87
CA LEU A 23 14.50 2.06 2.15
C LEU A 23 15.66 1.75 3.10
N ARG A 24 16.78 1.27 2.59
CA ARG A 24 18.04 1.09 3.33
C ARG A 24 18.80 2.41 3.48
N ASP A 25 19.12 3.05 2.38
CA ASP A 25 20.09 4.14 2.33
C ASP A 25 19.59 5.42 2.99
N VAL A 26 18.28 5.66 2.95
CA VAL A 26 17.65 6.86 3.52
C VAL A 26 16.99 6.58 4.87
N TYR A 27 16.30 5.42 4.98
CA TYR A 27 15.50 5.10 6.17
C TYR A 27 16.15 4.09 7.11
N GLY A 28 17.27 3.47 6.72
CA GLY A 28 18.07 2.59 7.59
C GLY A 28 17.44 1.21 7.82
N TYR A 29 16.51 0.78 6.96
CA TYR A 29 15.94 -0.56 7.04
C TYR A 29 16.93 -1.62 6.55
N ASP A 30 16.90 -2.80 7.18
CA ASP A 30 17.61 -3.99 6.70
C ASP A 30 16.76 -4.67 5.62
N ILE A 31 16.94 -4.27 4.37
CA ILE A 31 16.17 -4.74 3.23
C ILE A 31 16.79 -6.02 2.63
N PRO A 32 15.97 -6.93 2.07
CA PRO A 32 16.46 -8.20 1.52
C PRO A 32 17.29 -8.04 0.24
N SER A 33 17.06 -6.99 -0.55
CA SER A 33 17.79 -6.75 -1.80
C SER A 33 17.75 -5.29 -2.23
N ASP A 34 18.54 -4.92 -3.25
CA ASP A 34 18.56 -3.61 -3.89
C ASP A 34 17.34 -3.36 -4.81
N SER A 35 16.40 -4.28 -4.85
CA SER A 35 15.12 -4.17 -5.57
C SER A 35 13.94 -4.23 -4.61
N THR A 36 14.10 -3.74 -3.38
CA THR A 36 13.04 -3.72 -2.38
C THR A 36 12.15 -2.51 -2.56
N GLY A 37 11.04 -2.68 -3.25
CA GLY A 37 10.12 -1.60 -3.61
C GLY A 37 9.11 -1.24 -2.53
N GLU A 38 8.75 -2.16 -1.63
CA GLU A 38 7.74 -1.91 -0.62
C GLU A 38 8.19 -2.36 0.77
N CYS A 39 8.02 -1.47 1.75
CA CYS A 39 8.04 -1.78 3.16
C CYS A 39 6.59 -1.73 3.67
N TRP A 40 6.00 -2.87 3.97
CA TRP A 40 4.70 -2.96 4.63
C TRP A 40 4.92 -2.70 6.12
N ALA A 41 4.84 -1.43 6.48
CA ALA A 41 5.18 -0.98 7.83
C ALA A 41 4.14 -1.39 8.87
N ILE A 42 2.85 -1.39 8.49
CA ILE A 42 1.74 -1.89 9.31
C ILE A 42 0.82 -2.69 8.40
N SER A 43 0.66 -3.97 8.67
CA SER A 43 -0.17 -4.87 7.88
C SER A 43 -0.66 -6.05 8.71
N GLY A 44 -1.95 -6.37 8.57
CA GLY A 44 -2.56 -7.63 8.99
C GLY A 44 -3.00 -8.48 7.79
N HIS A 45 -2.47 -8.18 6.59
CA HIS A 45 -2.86 -8.84 5.36
C HIS A 45 -2.20 -10.23 5.23
N GLN A 46 -2.95 -11.22 4.75
CA GLN A 46 -2.49 -12.61 4.61
C GLN A 46 -1.18 -12.78 3.81
N ASN A 47 -0.91 -11.89 2.86
CA ASN A 47 0.29 -11.92 2.04
C ASN A 47 1.49 -11.20 2.66
N GLY A 48 1.35 -10.66 3.88
CA GLY A 48 2.40 -9.91 4.55
C GLY A 48 1.92 -9.37 5.89
N ASP A 49 1.63 -10.27 6.82
CA ASP A 49 1.20 -9.95 8.18
C ASP A 49 2.42 -9.58 9.02
N CYS A 50 2.46 -8.35 9.50
CA CYS A 50 3.56 -7.86 10.32
C CYS A 50 3.55 -8.50 11.70
N THR A 51 4.72 -8.70 12.28
CA THR A 51 4.88 -9.27 13.63
C THR A 51 5.29 -8.21 14.64
N ILE A 52 4.97 -8.45 15.91
CA ILE A 52 5.42 -7.62 17.02
C ILE A 52 6.84 -8.03 17.39
N SER A 53 7.76 -7.05 17.44
CA SER A 53 9.18 -7.31 17.63
C SER A 53 9.61 -7.43 19.10
N ASP A 54 8.85 -6.86 20.04
CA ASP A 54 9.18 -6.92 21.47
C ASP A 54 7.92 -6.82 22.37
N GLY A 55 8.14 -6.98 23.68
CA GLY A 55 7.12 -6.83 24.70
C GLY A 55 6.21 -8.06 24.86
N GLU A 56 5.05 -7.86 25.50
CA GLU A 56 4.09 -8.90 25.86
C GLU A 56 3.61 -9.73 24.66
N TYR A 57 3.49 -9.08 23.49
CA TYR A 57 2.98 -9.71 22.27
C TYR A 57 4.08 -10.09 21.28
N GLN A 58 5.34 -10.17 21.73
CA GLN A 58 6.46 -10.53 20.85
C GLN A 58 6.18 -11.82 20.06
N GLY A 59 6.40 -11.77 18.75
CA GLY A 59 6.18 -12.89 17.82
C GLY A 59 4.72 -13.09 17.41
N LYS A 60 3.76 -12.34 17.97
CA LYS A 60 2.38 -12.34 17.48
C LYS A 60 2.25 -11.44 16.26
N THR A 61 1.30 -11.76 15.40
CA THR A 61 1.02 -10.95 14.21
C THR A 61 -0.02 -9.88 14.47
N VAL A 62 -0.08 -8.87 13.60
CA VAL A 62 -1.10 -7.81 13.67
C VAL A 62 -2.50 -8.40 13.51
N SER A 63 -2.68 -9.36 12.60
CA SER A 63 -3.98 -10.03 12.43
C SER A 63 -4.38 -10.85 13.66
N TRP A 64 -3.42 -11.51 14.32
CA TRP A 64 -3.69 -12.24 15.56
C TRP A 64 -4.12 -11.28 16.67
N LEU A 65 -3.45 -10.14 16.82
CA LEU A 65 -3.86 -9.11 17.79
C LEU A 65 -5.24 -8.56 17.46
N TRP A 66 -5.54 -8.32 16.18
CA TRP A 66 -6.85 -7.88 15.74
C TRP A 66 -7.98 -8.83 16.15
N GLN A 67 -7.73 -10.12 16.09
CA GLN A 67 -8.72 -11.15 16.46
C GLN A 67 -8.86 -11.36 17.96
N ASN A 68 -7.75 -11.26 18.72
CA ASN A 68 -7.70 -11.68 20.12
C ASN A 68 -7.64 -10.51 21.12
N HIS A 69 -7.21 -9.31 20.67
CA HIS A 69 -6.97 -8.13 21.50
C HIS A 69 -7.56 -6.87 20.85
N ARG A 70 -8.85 -6.94 20.54
CA ARG A 70 -9.58 -5.86 19.87
C ARG A 70 -9.53 -4.52 20.62
N GLU A 71 -9.39 -4.57 21.94
CA GLU A 71 -9.24 -3.42 22.81
C GLU A 71 -8.01 -2.56 22.46
N LEU A 72 -6.95 -3.15 21.93
CA LEU A 72 -5.76 -2.41 21.46
C LEU A 72 -6.05 -1.52 20.26
N PHE A 73 -7.12 -1.82 19.52
CA PHE A 73 -7.57 -1.10 18.33
C PHE A 73 -8.86 -0.30 18.58
N GLY A 74 -9.18 0.01 19.87
CA GLY A 74 -10.37 0.78 20.22
C GLY A 74 -11.69 0.05 19.99
N ASN A 75 -11.68 -1.28 19.95
CA ASN A 75 -12.83 -2.15 19.69
C ASN A 75 -13.56 -1.84 18.37
N VAL A 76 -12.81 -1.41 17.36
CA VAL A 76 -13.35 -1.17 16.01
C VAL A 76 -13.89 -2.48 15.42
N ASN A 77 -15.05 -2.42 14.78
CA ASN A 77 -15.66 -3.59 14.12
C ASN A 77 -14.95 -3.93 12.81
N GLY A 78 -15.02 -5.20 12.43
CA GLY A 78 -14.49 -5.73 11.16
C GLY A 78 -13.86 -7.10 11.34
N ASP A 79 -13.93 -7.93 10.31
CA ASP A 79 -13.39 -9.30 10.34
C ASP A 79 -11.87 -9.32 10.18
N GLN A 80 -11.33 -8.33 9.47
CA GLN A 80 -9.91 -8.20 9.19
C GLN A 80 -9.38 -6.84 9.67
N PHE A 81 -8.07 -6.78 9.96
CA PHE A 81 -7.39 -5.51 10.21
C PHE A 81 -7.49 -4.62 8.98
N PRO A 82 -8.03 -3.39 9.09
CA PRO A 82 -8.49 -2.63 7.93
C PRO A 82 -7.41 -1.81 7.23
N LEU A 83 -6.19 -1.78 7.76
CA LEU A 83 -5.15 -0.89 7.25
C LEU A 83 -3.97 -1.66 6.66
N LEU A 84 -3.41 -1.09 5.61
CA LEU A 84 -2.12 -1.47 5.07
C LEU A 84 -1.30 -0.19 4.84
N VAL A 85 -0.34 0.06 5.71
CA VAL A 85 0.56 1.21 5.59
C VAL A 85 1.85 0.77 4.92
N LYS A 86 2.18 1.40 3.80
CA LYS A 86 3.39 1.11 3.04
C LYS A 86 4.30 2.32 2.97
N ILE A 87 5.61 2.08 2.96
CA ILE A 87 6.61 3.01 2.45
C ILE A 87 7.09 2.41 1.12
N ILE A 88 6.95 3.18 0.05
CA ILE A 88 7.28 2.73 -1.31
C ILE A 88 8.55 3.43 -1.77
N ASP A 89 9.50 2.65 -2.28
CA ASP A 89 10.69 3.13 -2.97
C ASP A 89 10.63 2.72 -4.43
N ALA A 90 10.17 3.64 -5.27
CA ALA A 90 10.06 3.45 -6.71
C ALA A 90 11.30 4.01 -7.40
N LYS A 91 12.13 3.12 -7.95
CA LYS A 91 13.26 3.46 -8.83
C LYS A 91 12.80 3.61 -10.28
N ASP A 92 11.80 2.84 -10.67
CA ASP A 92 11.20 2.83 -11.99
C ASP A 92 9.66 2.99 -11.87
N ASP A 93 8.95 3.11 -12.98
CA ASP A 93 7.52 3.27 -13.00
C ASP A 93 6.78 2.06 -12.41
N LEU A 94 5.80 2.33 -11.55
CA LEU A 94 4.88 1.34 -11.06
C LEU A 94 3.85 0.97 -12.14
N SER A 95 3.30 -0.25 -12.03
CA SER A 95 2.14 -0.61 -12.86
C SER A 95 0.95 0.31 -12.57
N VAL A 96 0.26 0.72 -13.62
CA VAL A 96 -1.02 1.43 -13.49
C VAL A 96 -2.10 0.47 -13.02
N GLN A 97 -2.76 0.79 -11.93
CA GLN A 97 -3.75 -0.08 -11.29
C GLN A 97 -5.07 0.66 -11.08
N VAL A 98 -6.17 -0.08 -11.19
CA VAL A 98 -7.50 0.37 -10.79
C VAL A 98 -7.94 -0.46 -9.59
N HIS A 99 -8.32 0.22 -8.51
CA HIS A 99 -8.82 -0.45 -7.31
C HIS A 99 -10.35 -0.40 -7.27
N PRO A 100 -11.02 -1.57 -7.14
CA PRO A 100 -12.47 -1.64 -7.10
C PRO A 100 -13.02 -1.12 -5.76
N ASN A 101 -14.30 -0.76 -5.74
CA ASN A 101 -15.07 -0.58 -4.52
C ASN A 101 -15.44 -1.93 -3.87
N ASP A 102 -15.99 -1.90 -2.66
CA ASP A 102 -16.34 -3.11 -1.91
C ASP A 102 -17.35 -4.00 -2.64
N GLU A 103 -18.35 -3.41 -3.30
CA GLU A 103 -19.39 -4.17 -4.01
C GLU A 103 -18.80 -4.97 -5.18
N TYR A 104 -17.98 -4.34 -6.00
CA TYR A 104 -17.31 -4.99 -7.12
C TYR A 104 -16.29 -6.05 -6.63
N ALA A 105 -15.46 -5.70 -5.65
CA ALA A 105 -14.44 -6.59 -5.11
C ALA A 105 -15.07 -7.85 -4.46
N ALA A 106 -16.14 -7.70 -3.71
CA ALA A 106 -16.85 -8.84 -3.12
C ALA A 106 -17.40 -9.79 -4.18
N LYS A 107 -17.94 -9.25 -5.28
CA LYS A 107 -18.57 -10.03 -6.34
C LYS A 107 -17.59 -10.72 -7.28
N HIS A 108 -16.47 -10.07 -7.60
CA HIS A 108 -15.58 -10.50 -8.69
C HIS A 108 -14.21 -10.99 -8.21
N GLU A 109 -13.75 -10.50 -7.04
CA GLU A 109 -12.39 -10.76 -6.53
C GLU A 109 -12.40 -11.55 -5.21
N ASN A 110 -13.57 -11.81 -4.64
CA ASN A 110 -13.70 -12.40 -3.30
C ASN A 110 -12.86 -11.67 -2.25
N SER A 111 -12.88 -10.34 -2.31
CA SER A 111 -12.05 -9.44 -1.51
C SER A 111 -12.84 -8.20 -1.09
N LEU A 112 -12.22 -7.37 -0.26
CA LEU A 112 -12.68 -6.01 0.01
C LEU A 112 -12.17 -5.07 -1.08
N GLY A 113 -12.87 -3.97 -1.29
CA GLY A 113 -12.38 -2.85 -2.09
C GLY A 113 -11.12 -2.24 -1.46
N LYS A 114 -10.43 -1.39 -2.22
CA LYS A 114 -9.22 -0.74 -1.73
C LYS A 114 -9.29 0.76 -1.93
N THR A 115 -9.70 1.46 -0.88
CA THR A 115 -9.52 2.90 -0.81
C THR A 115 -8.10 3.20 -0.37
N GLU A 116 -7.38 4.05 -1.12
CA GLU A 116 -6.01 4.42 -0.79
C GLU A 116 -5.76 5.92 -0.92
N CYS A 117 -4.74 6.37 -0.24
CA CYS A 117 -4.18 7.71 -0.39
C CYS A 117 -2.66 7.63 -0.45
N TRP A 118 -2.06 8.62 -1.08
CA TRP A 118 -0.62 8.75 -1.24
C TRP A 118 -0.13 10.02 -0.57
N TYR A 119 1.02 9.90 0.08
CA TYR A 119 1.78 11.04 0.60
C TYR A 119 3.20 10.95 0.04
N VAL A 120 3.63 11.98 -0.68
CA VAL A 120 4.96 12.02 -1.29
C VAL A 120 5.99 12.40 -0.24
N LEU A 121 6.86 11.48 0.13
CA LEU A 121 7.96 11.71 1.07
C LEU A 121 9.14 12.41 0.39
N GLN A 122 9.44 12.00 -0.84
CA GLN A 122 10.50 12.52 -1.68
C GLN A 122 10.16 12.27 -3.14
N ALA A 123 10.51 13.19 -4.01
CA ALA A 123 10.46 13.03 -5.46
C ALA A 123 11.74 13.59 -6.07
N ASP A 124 12.27 12.91 -7.07
CA ASP A 124 13.35 13.44 -7.89
C ASP A 124 12.75 14.42 -8.92
N GLU A 125 13.56 15.34 -9.44
CA GLU A 125 13.10 16.34 -10.43
C GLU A 125 12.49 15.65 -11.65
N GLY A 126 11.32 16.11 -12.08
CA GLY A 126 10.60 15.56 -13.23
C GLY A 126 9.84 14.26 -12.96
N THR A 127 9.83 13.77 -11.71
CA THR A 127 9.03 12.59 -11.33
C THR A 127 7.54 12.88 -11.56
N LYS A 128 6.86 11.93 -12.21
CA LYS A 128 5.42 12.03 -12.50
C LYS A 128 4.62 10.96 -11.78
N MET A 129 3.37 11.27 -11.51
CA MET A 129 2.37 10.34 -11.00
C MET A 129 1.20 10.27 -11.96
N VAL A 130 0.71 9.07 -12.22
CA VAL A 130 -0.53 8.84 -12.97
C VAL A 130 -1.68 8.73 -11.98
N MET A 131 -2.67 9.61 -12.11
CA MET A 131 -3.89 9.57 -11.29
C MET A 131 -5.08 10.07 -12.08
N GLY A 132 -6.03 9.18 -12.34
CA GLY A 132 -7.22 9.48 -13.13
C GLY A 132 -6.99 9.43 -14.64
N HIS A 133 -7.94 9.96 -15.39
CA HIS A 133 -7.96 9.93 -16.85
C HIS A 133 -8.63 11.16 -17.44
N HIS A 134 -8.40 11.44 -18.73
CA HIS A 134 -8.94 12.58 -19.45
C HIS A 134 -10.30 12.32 -20.13
N ALA A 135 -10.70 11.05 -20.29
CA ALA A 135 -11.97 10.70 -20.93
C ALA A 135 -13.17 11.35 -20.21
N GLN A 136 -14.06 11.97 -21.00
CA GLN A 136 -15.25 12.65 -20.50
C GLN A 136 -16.47 11.73 -20.46
N THR A 137 -16.44 10.64 -21.22
CA THR A 137 -17.50 9.63 -21.29
C THR A 137 -16.94 8.23 -21.14
N LYS A 138 -17.81 7.27 -20.79
CA LYS A 138 -17.44 5.87 -20.72
C LYS A 138 -17.02 5.32 -22.09
N GLU A 139 -17.67 5.78 -23.14
CA GLU A 139 -17.39 5.37 -24.52
C GLU A 139 -16.00 5.84 -24.97
N GLU A 140 -15.60 7.05 -24.64
CA GLU A 140 -14.24 7.56 -24.88
C GLU A 140 -13.21 6.73 -24.13
N PHE A 141 -13.47 6.41 -22.86
CA PHE A 141 -12.58 5.59 -22.02
C PHE A 141 -12.40 4.20 -22.62
N VAL A 142 -13.49 3.52 -22.96
CA VAL A 142 -13.46 2.18 -23.56
C VAL A 142 -12.71 2.18 -24.89
N LYS A 143 -13.00 3.18 -25.75
CA LYS A 143 -12.34 3.31 -27.06
C LYS A 143 -10.84 3.52 -26.93
N ALA A 144 -10.39 4.32 -25.96
CA ALA A 144 -8.97 4.53 -25.71
C ALA A 144 -8.27 3.22 -25.29
N ILE A 145 -8.89 2.47 -24.39
CA ILE A 145 -8.35 1.14 -23.97
C ILE A 145 -8.30 0.16 -25.14
N GLU A 146 -9.37 0.07 -25.95
CA GLU A 146 -9.42 -0.84 -27.12
C GLU A 146 -8.36 -0.51 -28.19
N ASN A 147 -7.88 0.72 -28.21
CA ASN A 147 -6.83 1.16 -29.14
C ASN A 147 -5.44 1.27 -28.49
N ASP A 148 -5.28 0.80 -27.24
CA ASP A 148 -4.03 0.93 -26.46
C ASP A 148 -3.51 2.36 -26.33
N ASP A 149 -4.43 3.35 -26.38
CA ASP A 149 -4.12 4.79 -26.33
C ASP A 149 -4.04 5.31 -24.88
N TYR A 150 -3.14 4.71 -24.11
CA TYR A 150 -2.96 5.05 -22.70
C TYR A 150 -2.30 6.42 -22.52
N ASP A 151 -1.42 6.81 -23.41
CA ASP A 151 -0.68 8.08 -23.31
C ASP A 151 -1.62 9.31 -23.35
N HIS A 152 -2.70 9.25 -24.14
CA HIS A 152 -3.71 10.30 -24.18
C HIS A 152 -4.83 10.10 -23.14
N LEU A 153 -5.05 8.85 -22.72
CA LEU A 153 -6.10 8.53 -21.76
C LEU A 153 -5.72 8.94 -20.36
N LEU A 154 -4.50 8.57 -19.90
CA LEU A 154 -4.09 8.70 -18.51
C LEU A 154 -3.71 10.14 -18.16
N ASN A 155 -4.19 10.60 -17.01
CA ASN A 155 -3.79 11.88 -16.46
C ASN A 155 -2.48 11.72 -15.68
N SER A 156 -1.42 12.36 -16.16
CA SER A 156 -0.10 12.37 -15.56
C SER A 156 0.30 13.78 -15.16
N PHE A 157 0.82 13.96 -13.98
CA PHE A 157 1.29 15.25 -13.47
C PHE A 157 2.59 15.09 -12.67
N GLU A 158 3.39 16.15 -12.65
CA GLU A 158 4.62 16.19 -11.89
C GLU A 158 4.34 16.28 -10.39
N ILE A 159 5.05 15.49 -9.60
CA ILE A 159 4.93 15.47 -8.14
C ILE A 159 6.14 16.12 -7.49
N ASN A 160 5.87 16.84 -6.40
CA ASN A 160 6.87 17.44 -5.53
C ASN A 160 6.57 17.06 -4.07
N LYS A 161 7.57 17.15 -3.21
CA LYS A 161 7.40 16.96 -1.77
C LYS A 161 6.54 18.07 -1.17
#